data_2e0161e87252f82b95cec755c3ff9d71
#
_entry.id   2e0161e87252f82b95cec755c3ff9d71
#
_cell.length_a   1.000
_cell.length_b   1.000
_cell.length_c   1.000
_cell.angle_alpha   90.00
_cell.angle_beta   90.00
_cell.angle_gamma   90.00
#
_symmetry.space_group_name_H-M   'P 1'
#
loop_
_entity.id
_entity.type
_entity.pdbx_description
1 polymer ?
#
loop_
_entity_poly.entity_id
_entity_poly.type
_entity_poly.pdbx_seq_one_letter_code
_entity_poly.pdbx_strand_id
1 'polypeptide(L)'
;EAMLPLELGGRRAARVAVAQRDLEIREFALENQERLLASEVRLKFGEALAAITKLEVTEKTLAAAKQGFELVAARVTEGKIAPLEQNIFLVEVNRLQSIRETAEGKAETAMFELRNMIGMKPEEPLSLRGDFNNLIATPHSVSGSTDYALRERPDLQGARTMDQLAVAQIEKAKSEGRIDASVKAGYQRMNTGFMLSGFDDRGLLRPIQDVFHFFTFGVEIDLPLLNRNQGAVEAAKLEREAAQRRIEFGELTIRREVAVAFARYNRAAPSLSIFQNGVRDQANSNLQVIWQTYELGSRSLLDYIAEQRRFLDVENELIDAGLETYIAN
;
A
#
# COMPACT_ATOMS: atom_id res chain seq x y z
N GLU A 1 41.27 8.98 30.33
CA GLU A 1 40.89 10.36 30.07
C GLU A 1 39.41 10.40 29.76
N ALA A 2 38.65 11.28 30.38
CA ALA A 2 37.23 11.51 30.14
C ALA A 2 37.03 12.95 29.67
N MET A 3 36.12 13.15 28.69
CA MET A 3 35.76 14.44 28.14
C MET A 3 34.24 14.63 28.22
N LEU A 4 33.82 15.71 28.82
CA LEU A 4 32.40 16.06 28.94
C LEU A 4 32.16 17.34 28.12
N PRO A 5 31.44 17.23 26.96
CA PRO A 5 31.04 18.41 26.20
C PRO A 5 29.96 19.19 26.97
N LEU A 6 30.08 20.50 27.05
CA LEU A 6 29.12 21.36 27.72
C LEU A 6 27.96 21.78 26.80
N GLU A 7 28.15 21.59 25.49
CA GLU A 7 27.17 21.89 24.44
C GLU A 7 26.56 23.29 24.54
N LEU A 8 27.44 24.28 24.62
CA LEU A 8 27.04 25.68 24.68
C LEU A 8 26.33 26.12 23.41
N GLY A 9 25.71 27.29 23.42
CA GLY A 9 25.08 27.87 22.22
C GLY A 9 23.80 27.20 21.78
N GLY A 10 23.19 26.33 22.61
CA GLY A 10 21.89 25.68 22.30
C GLY A 10 22.01 24.41 21.44
N ARG A 11 23.20 23.84 21.27
CA ARG A 11 23.47 22.64 20.45
C ARG A 11 22.59 21.46 20.86
N ARG A 12 22.46 21.15 22.16
CA ARG A 12 21.61 20.08 22.67
C ARG A 12 20.14 20.28 22.30
N ALA A 13 19.63 21.49 22.53
CA ALA A 13 18.23 21.80 22.22
C ALA A 13 17.94 21.66 20.70
N ALA A 14 18.86 22.15 19.87
CA ALA A 14 18.73 22.03 18.41
C ALA A 14 18.79 20.58 17.93
N ARG A 15 19.67 19.73 18.50
CA ARG A 15 19.69 18.28 18.18
C ARG A 15 18.41 17.57 18.59
N VAL A 16 17.90 17.89 19.78
CA VAL A 16 16.62 17.30 20.26
C VAL A 16 15.48 17.73 19.35
N ALA A 17 15.43 19.01 18.94
CA ALA A 17 14.40 19.47 18.00
C ALA A 17 14.45 18.75 16.65
N VAL A 18 15.65 18.54 16.08
CA VAL A 18 15.82 17.75 14.85
C VAL A 18 15.31 16.32 15.03
N ALA A 19 15.72 15.66 16.13
CA ALA A 19 15.32 14.28 16.40
C ALA A 19 13.81 14.14 16.63
N GLN A 20 13.17 15.11 17.27
CA GLN A 20 11.71 15.13 17.44
C GLN A 20 10.98 15.24 16.10
N ARG A 21 11.43 16.11 15.19
CA ARG A 21 10.82 16.23 13.86
C ARG A 21 11.06 14.98 13.00
N ASP A 22 12.24 14.35 13.13
CA ASP A 22 12.50 13.09 12.42
C ASP A 22 11.59 11.95 12.94
N LEU A 23 11.32 11.90 14.25
CA LEU A 23 10.35 10.95 14.81
C LEU A 23 8.94 11.18 14.23
N GLU A 24 8.45 12.43 14.27
CA GLU A 24 7.13 12.79 13.73
C GLU A 24 6.99 12.40 12.23
N ILE A 25 8.05 12.60 11.42
CA ILE A 25 8.05 12.18 10.01
C ILE A 25 7.88 10.66 9.88
N ARG A 26 8.53 9.88 10.76
CA ARG A 26 8.42 8.42 10.75
C ARG A 26 7.03 7.95 11.20
N GLU A 27 6.41 8.65 12.16
CA GLU A 27 5.02 8.39 12.56
C GLU A 27 4.06 8.63 11.40
N PHE A 28 4.16 9.76 10.70
CA PHE A 28 3.36 10.00 9.50
C PHE A 28 3.64 9.02 8.36
N ALA A 29 4.89 8.56 8.23
CA ALA A 29 5.23 7.52 7.25
C ALA A 29 4.55 6.19 7.59
N LEU A 30 4.48 5.82 8.87
CA LEU A 30 3.75 4.63 9.34
C LEU A 30 2.26 4.76 9.05
N GLU A 31 1.63 5.85 9.45
CA GLU A 31 0.21 6.11 9.18
C GLU A 31 -0.11 6.06 7.68
N ASN A 32 0.80 6.60 6.84
CA ASN A 32 0.63 6.52 5.39
C ASN A 32 0.75 5.09 4.86
N GLN A 33 1.64 4.26 5.41
CA GLN A 33 1.74 2.85 5.05
C GLN A 33 0.48 2.08 5.46
N GLU A 34 -0.06 2.34 6.65
CA GLU A 34 -1.33 1.75 7.09
C GLU A 34 -2.49 2.13 6.15
N ARG A 35 -2.57 3.40 5.75
CA ARG A 35 -3.57 3.87 4.79
C ARG A 35 -3.44 3.19 3.43
N LEU A 36 -2.21 3.07 2.92
CA LEU A 36 -1.94 2.41 1.64
C LEU A 36 -2.27 0.92 1.71
N LEU A 37 -1.87 0.24 2.78
CA LEU A 37 -2.19 -1.17 3.01
C LEU A 37 -3.71 -1.39 3.08
N ALA A 38 -4.43 -0.55 3.82
CA ALA A 38 -5.89 -0.63 3.89
C ALA A 38 -6.55 -0.46 2.50
N SER A 39 -6.03 0.45 1.66
CA SER A 39 -6.49 0.64 0.29
C SER A 39 -6.22 -0.59 -0.58
N GLU A 40 -5.04 -1.19 -0.44
CA GLU A 40 -4.64 -2.38 -1.19
C GLU A 40 -5.45 -3.61 -0.77
N VAL A 41 -5.70 -3.79 0.53
CA VAL A 41 -6.60 -4.84 1.05
C VAL A 41 -8.02 -4.68 0.48
N ARG A 42 -8.54 -3.45 0.42
CA ARG A 42 -9.85 -3.19 -0.20
C ARG A 42 -9.86 -3.57 -1.68
N LEU A 43 -8.83 -3.22 -2.42
CA LEU A 43 -8.68 -3.59 -3.83
C LEU A 43 -8.71 -5.12 -3.99
N LYS A 44 -7.85 -5.83 -3.25
CA LYS A 44 -7.76 -7.30 -3.29
C LYS A 44 -9.05 -7.99 -2.84
N PHE A 45 -9.74 -7.43 -1.85
CA PHE A 45 -11.06 -7.89 -1.45
C PHE A 45 -12.08 -7.77 -2.60
N GLY A 46 -12.13 -6.63 -3.28
CA GLY A 46 -13.01 -6.43 -4.43
C GLY A 46 -12.71 -7.39 -5.57
N GLU A 47 -11.43 -7.59 -5.92
CA GLU A 47 -10.98 -8.53 -6.95
C GLU A 47 -11.38 -9.98 -6.61
N ALA A 48 -11.17 -10.40 -5.37
CA ALA A 48 -11.55 -11.74 -4.91
C ALA A 48 -13.07 -11.94 -4.91
N LEU A 49 -13.83 -10.94 -4.45
CA LEU A 49 -15.29 -10.97 -4.49
C LEU A 49 -15.83 -11.09 -5.93
N ALA A 50 -15.28 -10.32 -6.87
CA ALA A 50 -15.64 -10.38 -8.27
C ALA A 50 -15.32 -11.76 -8.88
N ALA A 51 -14.14 -12.31 -8.57
CA ALA A 51 -13.72 -13.62 -9.08
C ALA A 51 -14.64 -14.75 -8.56
N ILE A 52 -15.00 -14.73 -7.27
CA ILE A 52 -15.93 -15.70 -6.67
C ILE A 52 -17.33 -15.56 -7.30
N THR A 53 -17.83 -14.33 -7.47
CA THR A 53 -19.14 -14.10 -8.05
C THR A 53 -19.20 -14.57 -9.52
N LYS A 54 -18.13 -14.36 -10.30
CA LYS A 54 -18.01 -14.88 -11.68
C LYS A 54 -18.00 -16.41 -11.72
N LEU A 55 -17.30 -17.05 -10.77
CA LEU A 55 -17.34 -18.52 -10.64
C LEU A 55 -18.75 -19.01 -10.37
N GLU A 56 -19.47 -18.40 -9.40
CA GLU A 56 -20.85 -18.78 -9.08
C GLU A 56 -21.81 -18.64 -10.27
N VAL A 57 -21.69 -17.55 -11.04
CA VAL A 57 -22.50 -17.35 -12.26
C VAL A 57 -22.17 -18.42 -13.30
N THR A 58 -20.90 -18.73 -13.49
CA THR A 58 -20.45 -19.75 -14.43
C THR A 58 -20.95 -21.14 -14.01
N GLU A 59 -20.92 -21.48 -12.72
CA GLU A 59 -21.43 -22.76 -12.20
C GLU A 59 -22.94 -22.90 -12.39
N LYS A 60 -23.71 -21.83 -12.13
CA LYS A 60 -25.14 -21.80 -12.39
C LYS A 60 -25.45 -22.02 -13.90
N THR A 61 -24.70 -21.34 -14.77
CA THR A 61 -24.84 -21.46 -16.21
C THR A 61 -24.48 -22.88 -16.70
N LEU A 62 -23.41 -23.47 -16.17
CA LEU A 62 -23.00 -24.84 -16.48
C LEU A 62 -24.07 -25.86 -16.01
N ALA A 63 -24.61 -25.67 -14.80
CA ALA A 63 -25.68 -26.55 -14.28
C ALA A 63 -26.91 -26.49 -15.16
N ALA A 64 -27.36 -25.31 -15.60
CA ALA A 64 -28.46 -25.15 -16.53
C ALA A 64 -28.17 -25.80 -17.91
N ALA A 65 -26.94 -25.64 -18.41
CA ALA A 65 -26.53 -26.26 -19.66
C ALA A 65 -26.53 -27.80 -19.56
N LYS A 66 -26.08 -28.39 -18.45
CA LYS A 66 -26.14 -29.84 -18.24
C LYS A 66 -27.56 -30.36 -18.21
N GLN A 67 -28.49 -29.67 -17.54
CA GLN A 67 -29.90 -30.02 -17.55
C GLN A 67 -30.52 -29.93 -18.97
N GLY A 68 -30.18 -28.86 -19.70
CA GLY A 68 -30.60 -28.71 -21.09
C GLY A 68 -30.08 -29.83 -22.00
N PHE A 69 -28.83 -30.24 -21.81
CA PHE A 69 -28.24 -31.37 -22.54
C PHE A 69 -28.99 -32.68 -22.31
N GLU A 70 -29.38 -32.97 -21.07
CA GLU A 70 -30.17 -34.19 -20.76
C GLU A 70 -31.51 -34.19 -21.47
N LEU A 71 -32.18 -33.04 -21.55
CA LEU A 71 -33.43 -32.90 -22.31
C LEU A 71 -33.25 -33.13 -23.82
N VAL A 72 -32.19 -32.56 -24.40
CA VAL A 72 -31.83 -32.75 -25.81
C VAL A 72 -31.49 -34.23 -26.09
N ALA A 73 -30.68 -34.87 -25.23
CA ALA A 73 -30.33 -36.28 -25.35
C ALA A 73 -31.56 -37.21 -25.34
N ALA A 74 -32.52 -36.93 -24.43
CA ALA A 74 -33.79 -37.67 -24.39
C ALA A 74 -34.57 -37.53 -25.70
N ARG A 75 -34.68 -36.30 -26.26
CA ARG A 75 -35.38 -36.04 -27.53
C ARG A 75 -34.73 -36.73 -28.74
N VAL A 76 -33.38 -36.82 -28.74
CA VAL A 76 -32.63 -37.57 -29.77
C VAL A 76 -32.97 -39.06 -29.67
N THR A 77 -32.98 -39.61 -28.45
CA THR A 77 -33.34 -41.03 -28.22
C THR A 77 -34.76 -41.35 -28.66
N GLU A 78 -35.69 -40.39 -28.49
CA GLU A 78 -37.06 -40.51 -28.97
C GLU A 78 -37.21 -40.28 -30.49
N GLY A 79 -36.13 -39.96 -31.20
CA GLY A 79 -36.14 -39.67 -32.64
C GLY A 79 -36.80 -38.34 -33.02
N LYS A 80 -36.99 -37.41 -32.05
CA LYS A 80 -37.67 -36.13 -32.26
C LYS A 80 -36.76 -35.06 -32.85
N ILE A 81 -35.45 -35.15 -32.61
CA ILE A 81 -34.44 -34.24 -33.11
C ILE A 81 -33.19 -34.99 -33.60
N ALA A 82 -32.37 -34.31 -34.40
CA ALA A 82 -31.17 -34.92 -35.00
C ALA A 82 -30.06 -35.16 -33.98
N PRO A 83 -29.29 -36.27 -34.06
CA PRO A 83 -28.12 -36.50 -33.18
C PRO A 83 -27.06 -35.40 -33.21
N LEU A 84 -27.00 -34.60 -34.29
CA LEU A 84 -26.12 -33.47 -34.43
C LEU A 84 -26.40 -32.41 -33.34
N GLU A 85 -27.65 -32.18 -32.96
CA GLU A 85 -27.99 -31.20 -31.91
C GLU A 85 -27.44 -31.62 -30.55
N GLN A 86 -27.47 -32.90 -30.21
CA GLN A 86 -26.85 -33.43 -29.00
C GLN A 86 -25.34 -33.18 -28.98
N ASN A 87 -24.66 -33.42 -30.12
CA ASN A 87 -23.22 -33.18 -30.23
C ASN A 87 -22.87 -31.68 -30.07
N ILE A 88 -23.65 -30.79 -30.70
CA ILE A 88 -23.47 -29.34 -30.57
C ILE A 88 -23.62 -28.90 -29.09
N PHE A 89 -24.66 -29.44 -28.41
CA PHE A 89 -24.86 -29.10 -27.00
C PHE A 89 -23.76 -29.64 -26.09
N LEU A 90 -23.26 -30.85 -26.37
CA LEU A 90 -22.14 -31.43 -25.63
C LEU A 90 -20.87 -30.59 -25.73
N VAL A 91 -20.61 -30.05 -26.94
CA VAL A 91 -19.46 -29.11 -27.11
C VAL A 91 -19.64 -27.87 -26.23
N GLU A 92 -20.88 -27.34 -26.12
CA GLU A 92 -21.13 -26.16 -25.26
C GLU A 92 -20.97 -26.48 -23.77
N VAL A 93 -21.47 -27.64 -23.31
CA VAL A 93 -21.26 -28.08 -21.90
C VAL A 93 -19.77 -28.21 -21.59
N ASN A 94 -18.98 -28.84 -22.49
CA ASN A 94 -17.56 -29.00 -22.31
C ASN A 94 -16.83 -27.62 -22.32
N ARG A 95 -17.27 -26.67 -23.15
CA ARG A 95 -16.76 -25.30 -23.16
C ARG A 95 -17.02 -24.60 -21.83
N LEU A 96 -18.26 -24.68 -21.33
CA LEU A 96 -18.61 -24.10 -20.02
C LEU A 96 -17.85 -24.76 -18.87
N GLN A 97 -17.60 -26.06 -18.93
CA GLN A 97 -16.76 -26.75 -17.98
C GLN A 97 -15.33 -26.16 -17.96
N SER A 98 -14.74 -25.95 -19.14
CA SER A 98 -13.41 -25.32 -19.25
C SER A 98 -13.37 -23.89 -18.71
N ILE A 99 -14.45 -23.10 -18.95
CA ILE A 99 -14.59 -21.75 -18.40
C ILE A 99 -14.68 -21.80 -16.87
N ARG A 100 -15.44 -22.76 -16.32
CA ARG A 100 -15.58 -22.96 -14.87
C ARG A 100 -14.23 -23.27 -14.22
N GLU A 101 -13.43 -24.19 -14.78
CA GLU A 101 -12.10 -24.50 -14.27
C GLU A 101 -11.18 -23.26 -14.26
N THR A 102 -11.26 -22.46 -15.33
CA THR A 102 -10.51 -21.19 -15.42
C THR A 102 -10.98 -20.17 -14.38
N ALA A 103 -12.29 -20.06 -14.16
CA ALA A 103 -12.87 -19.15 -13.18
C ALA A 103 -12.51 -19.58 -11.73
N GLU A 104 -12.52 -20.88 -11.44
CA GLU A 104 -12.10 -21.45 -10.16
C GLU A 104 -10.65 -21.11 -9.85
N GLY A 105 -9.72 -21.34 -10.80
CA GLY A 105 -8.32 -20.99 -10.63
C GLY A 105 -8.09 -19.48 -10.39
N LYS A 106 -8.88 -18.62 -11.04
CA LYS A 106 -8.84 -17.17 -10.78
C LYS A 106 -9.34 -16.82 -9.38
N ALA A 107 -10.44 -17.43 -8.94
CA ALA A 107 -10.99 -17.22 -7.60
C ALA A 107 -10.01 -17.70 -6.52
N GLU A 108 -9.43 -18.88 -6.69
CA GLU A 108 -8.39 -19.38 -5.76
C GLU A 108 -7.18 -18.45 -5.68
N THR A 109 -6.65 -18.01 -6.83
CA THR A 109 -5.52 -17.08 -6.89
C THR A 109 -5.84 -15.78 -6.17
N ALA A 110 -6.99 -15.16 -6.45
CA ALA A 110 -7.42 -13.92 -5.80
C ALA A 110 -7.58 -14.09 -4.28
N MET A 111 -8.09 -15.24 -3.83
CA MET A 111 -8.19 -15.58 -2.41
C MET A 111 -6.83 -15.77 -1.73
N PHE A 112 -5.85 -16.36 -2.43
CA PHE A 112 -4.48 -16.46 -1.91
C PHE A 112 -3.82 -15.09 -1.78
N GLU A 113 -3.99 -14.22 -2.77
CA GLU A 113 -3.48 -12.85 -2.72
C GLU A 113 -4.09 -12.06 -1.54
N LEU A 114 -5.39 -12.18 -1.33
CA LEU A 114 -6.06 -11.52 -0.20
C LEU A 114 -5.58 -12.07 1.15
N ARG A 115 -5.47 -13.41 1.31
CA ARG A 115 -4.93 -14.01 2.54
C ARG A 115 -3.52 -13.51 2.83
N ASN A 116 -2.64 -13.51 1.83
CA ASN A 116 -1.29 -13.00 1.99
C ASN A 116 -1.26 -11.54 2.45
N MET A 117 -2.14 -10.70 1.88
CA MET A 117 -2.23 -9.28 2.20
C MET A 117 -2.64 -9.02 3.65
N ILE A 118 -3.53 -9.86 4.22
CA ILE A 118 -3.98 -9.76 5.62
C ILE A 118 -3.15 -10.62 6.59
N GLY A 119 -2.05 -11.21 6.12
CA GLY A 119 -1.13 -11.99 6.95
C GLY A 119 -1.61 -13.38 7.32
N MET A 120 -2.59 -13.93 6.60
CA MET A 120 -3.07 -15.30 6.77
C MET A 120 -2.24 -16.30 5.97
N LYS A 121 -2.16 -17.54 6.45
CA LYS A 121 -1.55 -18.64 5.69
C LYS A 121 -2.47 -19.08 4.55
N PRO A 122 -1.90 -19.66 3.46
CA PRO A 122 -2.70 -20.12 2.31
C PRO A 122 -3.81 -21.11 2.68
N GLU A 123 -3.57 -21.96 3.68
CA GLU A 123 -4.47 -23.04 4.09
C GLU A 123 -5.56 -22.57 5.08
N GLU A 124 -5.44 -21.36 5.63
CA GLU A 124 -6.40 -20.86 6.60
C GLU A 124 -7.77 -20.58 5.92
N PRO A 125 -8.87 -21.02 6.53
CA PRO A 125 -10.19 -20.81 5.94
C PRO A 125 -10.56 -19.33 5.95
N LEU A 126 -10.92 -18.80 4.79
CA LEU A 126 -11.42 -17.44 4.61
C LEU A 126 -12.68 -17.50 3.74
N SER A 127 -13.77 -16.97 4.23
CA SER A 127 -15.00 -16.78 3.44
C SER A 127 -15.32 -15.31 3.30
N LEU A 128 -15.55 -14.85 2.07
CA LEU A 128 -15.95 -13.48 1.81
C LEU A 128 -17.47 -13.35 1.95
N ARG A 129 -17.91 -12.22 2.51
CA ARG A 129 -19.32 -11.86 2.58
C ARG A 129 -19.49 -10.43 2.05
N GLY A 130 -20.43 -10.23 1.20
CA GLY A 130 -20.76 -8.92 0.66
C GLY A 130 -21.29 -9.01 -0.76
N ASP A 131 -21.86 -7.89 -1.19
CA ASP A 131 -22.31 -7.64 -2.56
C ASP A 131 -21.89 -6.20 -2.88
N PHE A 132 -21.45 -5.95 -4.10
CA PHE A 132 -21.06 -4.62 -4.55
C PHE A 132 -22.15 -3.58 -4.31
N ASN A 133 -23.43 -3.95 -4.41
CA ASN A 133 -24.55 -3.04 -4.15
C ASN A 133 -24.56 -2.48 -2.72
N ASN A 134 -24.08 -3.26 -1.75
CA ASN A 134 -24.05 -2.88 -0.35
C ASN A 134 -22.71 -2.26 0.08
N LEU A 135 -21.66 -2.46 -0.73
CA LEU A 135 -20.29 -2.03 -0.42
C LEU A 135 -19.94 -0.66 -1.04
N ILE A 136 -20.66 -0.28 -2.10
CA ILE A 136 -20.44 1.01 -2.79
C ILE A 136 -21.22 2.09 -2.03
N ALA A 137 -20.49 3.03 -1.43
CA ALA A 137 -21.06 4.20 -0.78
C ALA A 137 -21.23 5.35 -1.80
N THR A 138 -22.12 6.31 -1.51
CA THR A 138 -22.19 7.52 -2.31
C THR A 138 -21.06 8.46 -1.91
N PRO A 139 -20.15 8.83 -2.81
CA PRO A 139 -19.03 9.70 -2.46
C PRO A 139 -19.50 11.12 -2.13
N HIS A 140 -18.72 11.81 -1.27
CA HIS A 140 -18.91 13.21 -0.98
C HIS A 140 -18.62 14.07 -2.23
N SER A 141 -18.84 15.39 -2.14
CA SER A 141 -18.48 16.30 -3.25
C SER A 141 -16.97 16.32 -3.51
N VAL A 142 -16.57 16.57 -4.75
CA VAL A 142 -15.15 16.69 -5.15
C VAL A 142 -14.39 17.69 -4.28
N SER A 143 -14.97 18.88 -4.04
CA SER A 143 -14.35 19.92 -3.21
C SER A 143 -14.17 19.45 -1.77
N GLY A 144 -15.21 18.89 -1.16
CA GLY A 144 -15.15 18.40 0.21
C GLY A 144 -14.11 17.29 0.40
N SER A 145 -14.03 16.35 -0.55
CA SER A 145 -13.03 15.27 -0.52
C SER A 145 -11.61 15.80 -0.73
N THR A 146 -11.43 16.81 -1.59
CA THR A 146 -10.13 17.46 -1.80
C THR A 146 -9.66 18.18 -0.54
N ASP A 147 -10.54 18.97 0.09
CA ASP A 147 -10.20 19.71 1.31
C ASP A 147 -9.90 18.77 2.47
N TYR A 148 -10.66 17.69 2.60
CA TYR A 148 -10.38 16.63 3.57
C TYR A 148 -9.02 15.98 3.32
N ALA A 149 -8.73 15.57 2.09
CA ALA A 149 -7.47 14.94 1.73
C ALA A 149 -6.26 15.87 1.97
N LEU A 150 -6.35 17.14 1.64
CA LEU A 150 -5.29 18.13 1.88
C LEU A 150 -5.06 18.41 3.37
N ARG A 151 -6.04 18.17 4.22
CA ARG A 151 -5.91 18.35 5.66
C ARG A 151 -5.42 17.11 6.37
N GLU A 152 -5.97 15.93 6.02
CA GLU A 152 -5.83 14.70 6.81
C GLU A 152 -4.81 13.70 6.26
N ARG A 153 -4.37 13.83 5.01
CA ARG A 153 -3.45 12.82 4.42
C ARG A 153 -2.08 12.82 5.11
N PRO A 154 -1.63 11.66 5.64
CA PRO A 154 -0.37 11.58 6.39
C PRO A 154 0.88 11.88 5.54
N ASP A 155 0.87 11.55 4.24
CA ASP A 155 1.97 11.85 3.32
C ASP A 155 2.22 13.36 3.18
N LEU A 156 1.15 14.17 3.13
CA LEU A 156 1.26 15.62 3.09
C LEU A 156 1.66 16.20 4.45
N GLN A 157 1.14 15.64 5.55
CA GLN A 157 1.55 16.02 6.90
C GLN A 157 3.04 15.74 7.13
N GLY A 158 3.51 14.57 6.69
CA GLY A 158 4.94 14.23 6.69
C GLY A 158 5.78 15.23 5.88
N ALA A 159 5.31 15.63 4.69
CA ALA A 159 5.99 16.63 3.87
C ALA A 159 6.05 18.02 4.57
N ARG A 160 4.98 18.44 5.25
CA ARG A 160 4.96 19.66 6.05
C ARG A 160 5.91 19.57 7.25
N THR A 161 6.00 18.43 7.89
CA THR A 161 6.95 18.18 8.97
C THR A 161 8.40 18.17 8.47
N MET A 162 8.66 17.77 7.23
CA MET A 162 9.98 17.91 6.59
C MET A 162 10.42 19.37 6.43
N ASP A 163 9.53 20.34 6.14
CA ASP A 163 9.86 21.76 6.18
C ASP A 163 10.24 22.21 7.60
N GLN A 164 9.50 21.73 8.62
CA GLN A 164 9.83 22.02 10.03
C GLN A 164 11.16 21.38 10.45
N LEU A 165 11.46 20.18 9.97
CA LEU A 165 12.76 19.53 10.16
C LEU A 165 13.88 20.38 9.56
N ALA A 166 13.71 20.87 8.34
CA ALA A 166 14.70 21.72 7.69
C ALA A 166 14.91 23.03 8.45
N VAL A 167 13.87 23.62 9.04
CA VAL A 167 14.00 24.77 9.95
C VAL A 167 14.83 24.40 11.19
N ALA A 168 14.57 23.26 11.80
CA ALA A 168 15.34 22.78 12.95
C ALA A 168 16.83 22.50 12.59
N GLN A 169 17.07 21.99 11.38
CA GLN A 169 18.43 21.76 10.84
C GLN A 169 19.18 23.09 10.62
N ILE A 170 18.52 24.13 10.14
CA ILE A 170 19.10 25.48 10.04
C ILE A 170 19.56 25.98 11.43
N GLU A 171 18.70 25.83 12.44
CA GLU A 171 19.07 26.26 13.82
C GLU A 171 20.18 25.38 14.41
N LYS A 172 20.19 24.08 14.10
CA LYS A 172 21.28 23.17 14.45
C LYS A 172 22.58 23.63 13.81
N ALA A 173 22.61 23.87 12.50
CA ALA A 173 23.80 24.33 11.78
C ALA A 173 24.31 25.68 12.32
N LYS A 174 23.41 26.62 12.65
CA LYS A 174 23.78 27.89 13.32
C LYS A 174 24.36 27.67 14.72
N SER A 175 23.82 26.73 15.50
CA SER A 175 24.30 26.44 16.85
C SER A 175 25.70 25.82 16.84
N GLU A 176 26.00 25.00 15.83
CA GLU A 176 27.32 24.40 15.63
C GLU A 176 28.39 25.43 15.25
N GLY A 177 28.01 26.57 14.66
CA GLY A 177 28.87 27.70 14.38
C GLY A 177 29.08 28.66 15.58
N ARG A 178 28.53 28.35 16.76
CA ARG A 178 28.72 29.13 18.01
C ARG A 178 29.84 28.56 18.86
N ILE A 179 30.32 29.38 19.82
CA ILE A 179 31.32 28.99 20.82
C ILE A 179 30.85 27.73 21.56
N ASP A 180 31.76 26.78 21.74
CA ASP A 180 31.53 25.59 22.54
C ASP A 180 32.66 25.38 23.56
N ALA A 181 32.41 24.55 24.56
CA ALA A 181 33.43 24.21 25.55
C ALA A 181 33.26 22.75 26.01
N SER A 182 34.36 22.15 26.41
CA SER A 182 34.39 20.84 27.04
C SER A 182 35.27 20.83 28.28
N VAL A 183 34.91 20.01 29.26
CA VAL A 183 35.71 19.75 30.46
C VAL A 183 36.38 18.40 30.28
N LYS A 184 37.68 18.36 30.49
CA LYS A 184 38.51 17.17 30.42
C LYS A 184 39.02 16.79 31.81
N ALA A 185 38.96 15.51 32.13
CA ALA A 185 39.59 14.93 33.32
C ALA A 185 40.37 13.67 32.90
N GLY A 186 41.61 13.59 33.31
CA GLY A 186 42.46 12.45 32.98
C GLY A 186 43.19 11.92 34.19
N TYR A 187 43.42 10.62 34.21
CA TYR A 187 44.34 9.98 35.13
C TYR A 187 45.30 9.11 34.32
N GLN A 188 46.58 9.30 34.59
CA GLN A 188 47.62 8.49 33.96
C GLN A 188 48.58 8.01 35.05
N ARG A 189 48.86 6.74 35.06
CA ARG A 189 49.91 6.12 35.86
C ARG A 189 51.08 5.81 34.94
N MET A 190 52.25 6.40 35.25
CA MET A 190 53.45 6.20 34.47
C MET A 190 54.57 5.70 35.39
N ASN A 191 55.21 4.61 35.01
CA ASN A 191 56.43 4.15 35.65
C ASN A 191 57.63 4.71 34.85
N THR A 192 58.34 5.59 35.41
CA THR A 192 59.45 6.26 34.75
C THR A 192 60.72 5.92 35.47
N GLY A 193 61.69 5.38 34.74
CA GLY A 193 63.07 5.21 35.20
C GLY A 193 63.88 6.48 34.93
N PHE A 194 64.62 6.93 35.89
CA PHE A 194 65.57 8.00 35.71
C PHE A 194 66.94 7.40 35.27
N MET A 195 67.68 8.06 34.42
CA MET A 195 69.07 7.66 34.04
C MET A 195 70.10 7.76 35.19
N LEU A 196 69.61 7.68 36.41
CA LEU A 196 70.35 7.74 37.63
C LEU A 196 70.25 6.41 38.36
N SER A 197 71.34 5.95 38.95
CA SER A 197 71.39 4.78 39.81
C SER A 197 71.52 5.19 41.24
N GLY A 198 70.75 4.65 42.16
CA GLY A 198 70.83 4.78 43.60
C GLY A 198 71.18 3.43 44.22
N PHE A 199 71.50 3.47 45.54
CA PHE A 199 71.73 2.25 46.31
C PHE A 199 70.46 1.81 47.03
N ASP A 200 70.16 0.50 46.99
CA ASP A 200 69.06 -0.05 47.78
C ASP A 200 69.50 -0.27 49.24
N ASP A 201 68.55 -0.71 50.09
CA ASP A 201 68.82 -0.92 51.56
C ASP A 201 69.94 -1.93 51.84
N ARG A 202 70.38 -2.67 50.81
CA ARG A 202 71.52 -3.61 50.90
C ARG A 202 72.79 -3.10 50.26
N GLY A 203 72.83 -1.81 49.86
CA GLY A 203 73.95 -1.18 49.21
C GLY A 203 74.20 -1.60 47.76
N LEU A 204 73.24 -2.21 47.09
CA LEU A 204 73.36 -2.61 45.70
C LEU A 204 72.84 -1.48 44.78
N LEU A 205 73.58 -1.24 43.69
CA LEU A 205 73.18 -0.28 42.64
C LEU A 205 71.96 -0.69 41.94
N ARG A 206 70.93 0.15 42.01
CA ARG A 206 69.65 -0.07 41.24
C ARG A 206 69.30 1.19 40.47
N PRO A 207 68.64 1.01 39.23
CA PRO A 207 68.03 2.15 38.55
C PRO A 207 66.98 2.77 39.45
N ILE A 208 66.96 4.09 39.54
CA ILE A 208 65.91 4.81 40.24
C ILE A 208 64.66 4.75 39.33
N GLN A 209 63.66 4.01 39.79
CA GLN A 209 62.34 3.92 39.12
C GLN A 209 61.30 4.35 40.13
N ASP A 210 60.34 5.15 39.67
CA ASP A 210 59.20 5.56 40.50
C ASP A 210 57.93 5.57 39.68
N VAL A 211 56.83 5.42 40.40
CA VAL A 211 55.48 5.41 39.81
C VAL A 211 54.88 6.76 40.07
N PHE A 212 54.65 7.49 38.97
CA PHE A 212 53.99 8.76 39.01
C PHE A 212 52.51 8.65 38.66
N HIS A 213 51.69 9.36 39.40
CA HIS A 213 50.26 9.48 39.21
C HIS A 213 49.95 10.90 38.77
N PHE A 214 49.50 11.01 37.50
CA PHE A 214 49.15 12.31 36.93
C PHE A 214 47.64 12.44 36.88
N PHE A 215 47.11 13.50 37.45
CA PHE A 215 45.74 13.94 37.30
C PHE A 215 45.73 15.19 36.43
N THR A 216 45.04 15.12 35.31
CA THR A 216 44.90 16.24 34.38
C THR A 216 43.48 16.76 34.43
N PHE A 217 43.32 18.04 34.62
CA PHE A 217 42.05 18.75 34.51
C PHE A 217 42.21 19.89 33.52
N GLY A 218 41.27 20.05 32.62
CA GLY A 218 41.32 21.09 31.60
C GLY A 218 39.95 21.52 31.11
N VAL A 219 39.90 22.73 30.61
CA VAL A 219 38.73 23.25 29.84
C VAL A 219 39.26 23.58 28.45
N GLU A 220 38.57 23.03 27.45
CA GLU A 220 38.83 23.34 26.04
C GLU A 220 37.69 24.19 25.52
N ILE A 221 38.01 25.31 24.87
CA ILE A 221 37.02 26.25 24.32
C ILE A 221 37.24 26.34 22.82
N ASP A 222 36.20 25.95 22.05
CA ASP A 222 36.17 26.05 20.58
C ASP A 222 35.67 27.44 20.18
N LEU A 223 36.54 28.22 19.55
CA LEU A 223 36.23 29.57 19.04
C LEU A 223 36.14 29.56 17.51
N PRO A 224 34.93 29.56 16.90
CA PRO A 224 34.75 29.58 15.46
C PRO A 224 34.99 30.99 14.89
N LEU A 225 36.27 31.39 14.70
CA LEU A 225 36.63 32.74 14.28
C LEU A 225 36.38 32.98 12.78
N LEU A 226 36.83 32.06 11.93
CA LEU A 226 36.75 32.18 10.47
C LEU A 226 35.59 31.34 9.89
N ASN A 227 35.40 30.14 10.35
CA ASN A 227 34.33 29.24 9.93
C ASN A 227 33.24 29.20 11.00
N ARG A 228 32.12 29.86 10.74
CA ARG A 228 30.90 29.86 11.57
C ARG A 228 29.82 28.94 10.99
N ASN A 229 30.22 27.88 10.31
CA ASN A 229 29.34 26.89 9.68
C ASN A 229 28.43 27.47 8.57
N GLN A 230 28.89 28.55 7.90
CA GLN A 230 28.09 29.28 6.91
C GLN A 230 27.64 28.36 5.77
N GLY A 231 28.51 27.45 5.30
CA GLY A 231 28.20 26.52 4.21
C GLY A 231 27.08 25.54 4.60
N ALA A 232 27.12 24.98 5.82
CA ALA A 232 26.07 24.09 6.29
C ALA A 232 24.73 24.82 6.53
N VAL A 233 24.79 26.08 7.01
CA VAL A 233 23.60 26.93 7.14
C VAL A 233 22.94 27.17 5.77
N GLU A 234 23.74 27.48 4.74
CA GLU A 234 23.23 27.73 3.40
C GLU A 234 22.67 26.44 2.76
N ALA A 235 23.36 25.31 2.92
CA ALA A 235 22.88 24.01 2.48
C ALA A 235 21.51 23.68 3.13
N ALA A 236 21.38 23.88 4.46
CA ALA A 236 20.12 23.64 5.15
C ALA A 236 18.97 24.58 4.69
N LYS A 237 19.27 25.81 4.27
CA LYS A 237 18.27 26.71 3.68
C LYS A 237 17.77 26.19 2.34
N LEU A 238 18.69 25.72 1.46
CA LEU A 238 18.31 25.13 0.19
C LEU A 238 17.51 23.84 0.35
N GLU A 239 17.82 23.02 1.37
CA GLU A 239 17.01 21.85 1.73
C GLU A 239 15.60 22.25 2.17
N ARG A 240 15.45 23.37 2.89
CA ARG A 240 14.14 23.91 3.24
C ARG A 240 13.35 24.34 1.99
N GLU A 241 13.97 25.05 1.08
CA GLU A 241 13.31 25.43 -0.19
C GLU A 241 12.87 24.20 -0.97
N ALA A 242 13.69 23.15 -1.03
CA ALA A 242 13.35 21.87 -1.65
C ALA A 242 12.16 21.20 -0.94
N ALA A 243 12.08 21.24 0.40
CA ALA A 243 10.95 20.72 1.17
C ALA A 243 9.65 21.49 0.85
N GLN A 244 9.70 22.81 0.73
CA GLN A 244 8.55 23.64 0.34
C GLN A 244 8.03 23.28 -1.07
N ARG A 245 8.93 23.08 -2.03
CA ARG A 245 8.54 22.63 -3.38
C ARG A 245 7.91 21.23 -3.36
N ARG A 246 8.37 20.34 -2.48
CA ARG A 246 7.73 19.01 -2.30
C ARG A 246 6.32 19.12 -1.74
N ILE A 247 6.05 20.06 -0.83
CA ILE A 247 4.69 20.31 -0.32
C ILE A 247 3.78 20.79 -1.46
N GLU A 248 4.20 21.81 -2.23
CA GLU A 248 3.45 22.32 -3.38
C GLU A 248 3.11 21.20 -4.38
N PHE A 249 4.11 20.37 -4.72
CA PHE A 249 3.91 19.23 -5.61
C PHE A 249 2.99 18.17 -5.00
N GLY A 250 3.12 17.90 -3.71
CA GLY A 250 2.25 16.99 -2.97
C GLY A 250 0.78 17.42 -3.02
N GLU A 251 0.51 18.69 -2.80
CA GLU A 251 -0.85 19.26 -2.88
C GLU A 251 -1.45 19.14 -4.30
N LEU A 252 -0.65 19.40 -5.34
CA LEU A 252 -1.09 19.21 -6.73
C LEU A 252 -1.36 17.74 -7.05
N THR A 253 -0.52 16.85 -6.52
CA THR A 253 -0.69 15.40 -6.68
C THR A 253 -1.99 14.91 -6.05
N ILE A 254 -2.27 15.34 -4.82
CA ILE A 254 -3.51 15.00 -4.10
C ILE A 254 -4.73 15.50 -4.87
N ARG A 255 -4.73 16.76 -5.33
CA ARG A 255 -5.83 17.33 -6.14
C ARG A 255 -6.07 16.51 -7.39
N ARG A 256 -5.00 16.11 -8.10
CA ARG A 256 -5.09 15.25 -9.28
C ARG A 256 -5.66 13.88 -8.95
N GLU A 257 -5.19 13.23 -7.88
CA GLU A 257 -5.67 11.90 -7.47
C GLU A 257 -7.16 11.90 -7.14
N VAL A 258 -7.61 12.88 -6.37
CA VAL A 258 -9.04 13.06 -6.07
C VAL A 258 -9.85 13.30 -7.34
N ALA A 259 -9.40 14.18 -8.22
CA ALA A 259 -10.09 14.46 -9.48
C ALA A 259 -10.18 13.21 -10.39
N VAL A 260 -9.11 12.41 -10.46
CA VAL A 260 -9.09 11.16 -11.24
C VAL A 260 -10.04 10.12 -10.63
N ALA A 261 -10.05 9.96 -9.31
CA ALA A 261 -10.97 9.04 -8.62
C ALA A 261 -12.43 9.41 -8.89
N PHE A 262 -12.78 10.69 -8.75
CA PHE A 262 -14.13 11.16 -9.07
C PHE A 262 -14.50 11.00 -10.56
N ALA A 263 -13.57 11.24 -11.47
CA ALA A 263 -13.82 11.03 -12.89
C ALA A 263 -14.08 9.55 -13.22
N ARG A 264 -13.37 8.62 -12.56
CA ARG A 264 -13.62 7.18 -12.67
C ARG A 264 -14.98 6.80 -12.10
N TYR A 265 -15.28 7.22 -10.87
CA TYR A 265 -16.56 6.94 -10.23
C TYR A 265 -17.74 7.45 -11.06
N ASN A 266 -17.69 8.70 -11.53
CA ASN A 266 -18.75 9.31 -12.33
C ASN A 266 -19.00 8.61 -13.69
N ARG A 267 -18.08 7.77 -14.15
CA ARG A 267 -18.26 6.93 -15.34
C ARG A 267 -18.70 5.52 -14.97
N ALA A 268 -18.14 4.93 -13.93
CA ALA A 268 -18.42 3.57 -13.50
C ALA A 268 -19.83 3.43 -12.90
N ALA A 269 -20.25 4.34 -12.03
CA ALA A 269 -21.54 4.25 -11.36
C ALA A 269 -22.75 4.31 -12.31
N PRO A 270 -22.83 5.19 -13.32
CA PRO A 270 -23.89 5.13 -14.34
C PRO A 270 -23.84 3.85 -15.16
N SER A 271 -22.66 3.35 -15.53
CA SER A 271 -22.50 2.09 -16.25
C SER A 271 -23.08 0.93 -15.44
N LEU A 272 -22.72 0.81 -14.17
CA LEU A 272 -23.28 -0.19 -13.25
C LEU A 272 -24.83 -0.09 -13.19
N SER A 273 -25.35 1.13 -13.05
CA SER A 273 -26.80 1.36 -13.01
C SER A 273 -27.54 0.90 -14.28
N ILE A 274 -26.94 1.09 -15.47
CA ILE A 274 -27.49 0.62 -16.74
C ILE A 274 -27.57 -0.91 -16.74
N PHE A 275 -26.53 -1.59 -16.31
CA PHE A 275 -26.52 -3.05 -16.22
C PHE A 275 -27.56 -3.57 -15.23
N GLN A 276 -27.67 -2.95 -14.05
CA GLN A 276 -28.60 -3.36 -12.99
C GLN A 276 -30.07 -3.13 -13.36
N ASN A 277 -30.39 -1.99 -13.97
CA ASN A 277 -31.79 -1.56 -14.17
C ASN A 277 -32.36 -1.87 -15.55
N GLY A 278 -31.65 -2.59 -16.42
CA GLY A 278 -32.15 -2.86 -17.74
C GLY A 278 -31.48 -4.03 -18.43
N VAL A 279 -30.18 -4.00 -18.63
CA VAL A 279 -29.47 -4.98 -19.49
C VAL A 279 -29.58 -6.40 -18.96
N ARG A 280 -29.35 -6.58 -17.63
CA ARG A 280 -29.40 -7.90 -16.98
C ARG A 280 -30.79 -8.55 -17.08
N ASP A 281 -31.83 -7.81 -16.72
CA ASP A 281 -33.21 -8.34 -16.71
C ASP A 281 -33.68 -8.66 -18.13
N GLN A 282 -33.33 -7.81 -19.12
CA GLN A 282 -33.62 -8.05 -20.49
C GLN A 282 -32.89 -9.27 -21.05
N ALA A 283 -31.58 -9.43 -20.73
CA ALA A 283 -30.78 -10.58 -21.16
C ALA A 283 -31.35 -11.89 -20.56
N ASN A 284 -31.72 -11.87 -19.28
CA ASN A 284 -32.37 -13.03 -18.65
C ASN A 284 -33.73 -13.36 -19.28
N SER A 285 -34.56 -12.36 -19.54
CA SER A 285 -35.84 -12.53 -20.21
C SER A 285 -35.66 -13.11 -21.62
N ASN A 286 -34.70 -12.57 -22.39
CA ASN A 286 -34.39 -13.09 -23.73
C ASN A 286 -33.97 -14.57 -23.67
N LEU A 287 -33.08 -14.92 -22.73
CA LEU A 287 -32.61 -16.30 -22.57
C LEU A 287 -33.79 -17.25 -22.28
N GLN A 288 -34.71 -16.85 -21.40
CA GLN A 288 -35.91 -17.64 -21.09
C GLN A 288 -36.85 -17.81 -22.32
N VAL A 289 -37.10 -16.71 -23.05
CA VAL A 289 -37.96 -16.74 -24.25
C VAL A 289 -37.34 -17.60 -25.35
N ILE A 290 -36.04 -17.48 -25.60
CA ILE A 290 -35.32 -18.29 -26.59
C ILE A 290 -35.37 -19.78 -26.21
N TRP A 291 -35.19 -20.13 -24.93
CA TRP A 291 -35.32 -21.51 -24.47
C TRP A 291 -36.73 -22.08 -24.75
N GLN A 292 -37.79 -21.35 -24.36
CA GLN A 292 -39.17 -21.76 -24.58
C GLN A 292 -39.48 -21.91 -26.06
N THR A 293 -39.04 -21.00 -26.92
CA THR A 293 -39.27 -21.05 -28.35
C THR A 293 -38.48 -22.18 -29.05
N TYR A 294 -37.31 -22.54 -28.52
CA TYR A 294 -36.58 -23.75 -28.92
C TYR A 294 -37.35 -25.01 -28.54
N GLU A 295 -37.88 -25.09 -27.33
CA GLU A 295 -38.72 -26.23 -26.91
C GLU A 295 -39.93 -26.44 -27.79
N LEU A 296 -40.52 -25.36 -28.30
CA LEU A 296 -41.65 -25.37 -29.24
C LEU A 296 -41.23 -25.64 -30.72
N GLY A 297 -39.92 -25.78 -30.97
CA GLY A 297 -39.40 -26.03 -32.33
C GLY A 297 -39.38 -24.78 -33.24
N SER A 298 -39.63 -23.59 -32.70
CA SER A 298 -39.67 -22.33 -33.48
C SER A 298 -38.30 -21.64 -33.60
N ARG A 299 -37.32 -22.03 -32.81
CA ARG A 299 -35.94 -21.53 -32.82
C ARG A 299 -34.94 -22.68 -32.82
N SER A 300 -33.73 -22.41 -33.29
CA SER A 300 -32.64 -23.40 -33.30
C SER A 300 -31.95 -23.50 -31.97
N LEU A 301 -31.31 -24.66 -31.70
CA LEU A 301 -30.42 -24.83 -30.56
C LEU A 301 -29.27 -23.83 -30.58
N LEU A 302 -28.76 -23.46 -31.75
CA LEU A 302 -27.67 -22.46 -31.89
C LEU A 302 -28.11 -21.09 -31.42
N ASP A 303 -29.38 -20.69 -31.65
CA ASP A 303 -29.92 -19.42 -31.14
C ASP A 303 -29.89 -19.39 -29.59
N TYR A 304 -30.29 -20.52 -28.97
CA TYR A 304 -30.26 -20.66 -27.53
C TYR A 304 -28.83 -20.58 -26.98
N ILE A 305 -27.87 -21.31 -27.57
CA ILE A 305 -26.47 -21.28 -27.17
C ILE A 305 -25.87 -19.87 -27.31
N ALA A 306 -26.22 -19.17 -28.41
CA ALA A 306 -25.77 -17.81 -28.62
C ALA A 306 -26.29 -16.84 -27.53
N GLU A 307 -27.57 -16.97 -27.15
CA GLU A 307 -28.16 -16.13 -26.11
C GLU A 307 -27.64 -16.48 -24.71
N GLN A 308 -27.37 -17.77 -24.43
CA GLN A 308 -26.76 -18.21 -23.19
C GLN A 308 -25.35 -17.62 -23.02
N ARG A 309 -24.56 -17.59 -24.10
CA ARG A 309 -23.23 -16.94 -24.09
C ARG A 309 -23.36 -15.44 -23.82
N ARG A 310 -24.29 -14.75 -24.50
CA ARG A 310 -24.54 -13.33 -24.30
C ARG A 310 -24.98 -13.02 -22.87
N PHE A 311 -25.84 -13.86 -22.29
CA PHE A 311 -26.25 -13.71 -20.89
C PHE A 311 -25.07 -13.84 -19.94
N LEU A 312 -24.17 -14.84 -20.14
CA LEU A 312 -22.97 -15.01 -19.35
C LEU A 312 -22.02 -13.80 -19.48
N ASP A 313 -21.87 -13.25 -20.68
CA ASP A 313 -21.07 -12.06 -20.93
C ASP A 313 -21.66 -10.84 -20.20
N VAL A 314 -22.98 -10.62 -20.25
CA VAL A 314 -23.66 -9.55 -19.52
C VAL A 314 -23.48 -9.66 -18.00
N GLU A 315 -23.61 -10.87 -17.44
CA GLU A 315 -23.38 -11.09 -16.00
C GLU A 315 -21.92 -10.79 -15.62
N ASN A 316 -20.94 -11.18 -16.44
CA ASN A 316 -19.54 -10.85 -16.22
C ASN A 316 -19.26 -9.34 -16.30
N GLU A 317 -19.85 -8.66 -17.29
CA GLU A 317 -19.73 -7.20 -17.44
C GLU A 317 -20.39 -6.45 -16.29
N LEU A 318 -21.52 -6.93 -15.76
CA LEU A 318 -22.15 -6.38 -14.56
C LEU A 318 -21.23 -6.48 -13.34
N ILE A 319 -20.60 -7.66 -13.14
CA ILE A 319 -19.66 -7.88 -12.03
C ILE A 319 -18.43 -6.96 -12.19
N ASP A 320 -17.90 -6.82 -13.40
CA ASP A 320 -16.78 -5.92 -13.69
C ASP A 320 -17.13 -4.45 -13.45
N ALA A 321 -18.31 -4.00 -13.86
CA ALA A 321 -18.81 -2.66 -13.59
C ALA A 321 -19.01 -2.42 -12.08
N GLY A 322 -19.45 -3.44 -11.34
CA GLY A 322 -19.53 -3.40 -9.87
C GLY A 322 -18.18 -3.25 -9.23
N LEU A 323 -17.19 -4.05 -9.63
CA LEU A 323 -15.82 -3.98 -9.16
C LEU A 323 -15.19 -2.60 -9.47
N GLU A 324 -15.34 -2.11 -10.69
CA GLU A 324 -14.77 -0.82 -11.10
C GLU A 324 -15.37 0.34 -10.30
N THR A 325 -16.68 0.31 -10.06
CA THR A 325 -17.35 1.31 -9.22
C THR A 325 -16.87 1.24 -7.77
N TYR A 326 -16.70 0.03 -7.23
CA TYR A 326 -16.18 -0.19 -5.88
C TYR A 326 -14.74 0.32 -5.70
N ILE A 327 -13.88 0.07 -6.69
CA ILE A 327 -12.47 0.55 -6.66
C ILE A 327 -12.40 2.08 -6.80
N ALA A 328 -13.32 2.67 -7.56
CA ALA A 328 -13.35 4.11 -7.78
C ALA A 328 -13.93 4.92 -6.59
N ASN A 329 -14.59 4.21 -5.66
CA ASN A 329 -15.22 4.77 -4.46
C ASN A 329 -14.26 4.75 -3.27
#